data_214cac1b5b1a10306993ad0c916cbe6f
#
_entry.id   214cac1b5b1a10306993ad0c916cbe6f
#
_cell.length_a   1.000
_cell.length_b   1.000
_cell.length_c   1.000
_cell.angle_alpha   90.00
_cell.angle_beta   90.00
_cell.angle_gamma   90.00
#
_symmetry.space_group_name_H-M   'P 1'
#
loop_
_entity.id
_entity.type
_entity.pdbx_description
1 polymer ?
#
loop_
_entity_poly.entity_id
_entity_poly.type
_entity_poly.pdbx_seq_one_letter_code
_entity_poly.pdbx_strand_id
1 'polypeptide(L)'
;MELSPEIRDAVAAADAAGHAVKGSTSPNPPVGAVILDAEGNIVGTGGTRPAGGAHAEVVALAEAGECAAGGTAVVTLEPCNHTGRTGPCSHALVEAGVARVVFVFADPGEQAGGGAGYLRDHGVEVTGPLIAEETDLTGVPEFSVEAWLTAQRLGRPRVTIKYAGTLDGFAAATDGTSQWITGEKARARVHLDRSRRDAILIGTGTLVADNPRLTARRPDGSLSDHQPLRVVVGQTPVPEDAAVRPALHLAERDVTVVLQELWSRGVVDVLVEGGPRLTAAFLAAGVVDSVHSYIAPALLGAGVPTVEQRSGMASTMADITRLVLRETRPLGSDIFINSTRRLPNRAT
;
A
#
# COMPACT_ATOMS: atom_id res chain seq x y z
N MET A 1 25.49 -0.58 -8.50
CA MET A 1 25.88 0.83 -8.75
C MET A 1 25.52 1.64 -7.52
N GLU A 2 26.47 2.36 -6.94
CA GLU A 2 26.21 3.18 -5.76
C GLU A 2 25.56 4.51 -6.22
N LEU A 3 24.36 4.80 -5.72
CA LEU A 3 23.65 6.04 -6.05
C LEU A 3 24.33 7.22 -5.33
N SER A 4 24.42 8.40 -5.99
CA SER A 4 24.87 9.61 -5.33
C SER A 4 23.90 10.03 -4.20
N PRO A 5 24.36 10.80 -3.21
CA PRO A 5 23.49 11.31 -2.14
C PRO A 5 22.26 12.04 -2.67
N GLU A 6 22.43 12.90 -3.67
CA GLU A 6 21.36 13.70 -4.27
C GLU A 6 20.27 12.80 -4.90
N ILE A 7 20.66 11.73 -5.61
CA ILE A 7 19.72 10.78 -6.19
C ILE A 7 19.01 9.97 -5.10
N ARG A 8 19.70 9.58 -4.01
CA ARG A 8 19.03 8.89 -2.89
C ARG A 8 17.98 9.79 -2.22
N ASP A 9 18.30 11.06 -1.99
CA ASP A 9 17.37 12.02 -1.40
C ASP A 9 16.18 12.28 -2.34
N ALA A 10 16.43 12.39 -3.65
CA ALA A 10 15.38 12.54 -4.66
C ALA A 10 14.47 11.30 -4.74
N VAL A 11 15.01 10.08 -4.63
CA VAL A 11 14.22 8.84 -4.54
C VAL A 11 13.32 8.86 -3.30
N ALA A 12 13.86 9.26 -2.14
CA ALA A 12 13.07 9.37 -0.91
C ALA A 12 11.97 10.45 -1.02
N ALA A 13 12.26 11.58 -1.64
CA ALA A 13 11.29 12.64 -1.89
C ALA A 13 10.19 12.21 -2.89
N ALA A 14 10.57 11.52 -3.96
CA ALA A 14 9.63 10.95 -4.92
C ALA A 14 8.70 9.92 -4.24
N ASP A 15 9.25 9.01 -3.44
CA ASP A 15 8.45 8.03 -2.71
C ASP A 15 7.51 8.69 -1.69
N ALA A 16 7.96 9.73 -0.99
CA ALA A 16 7.12 10.52 -0.10
C ALA A 16 5.94 11.18 -0.84
N ALA A 17 6.16 11.71 -2.05
CA ALA A 17 5.11 12.27 -2.91
C ALA A 17 4.10 11.18 -3.34
N GLY A 18 4.56 9.98 -3.70
CA GLY A 18 3.71 8.83 -3.99
C GLY A 18 2.89 8.40 -2.76
N HIS A 19 3.50 8.35 -1.58
CA HIS A 19 2.80 8.04 -0.33
C HIS A 19 1.72 9.08 0.04
N ALA A 20 1.91 10.35 -0.33
CA ALA A 20 0.93 11.41 -0.05
C ALA A 20 -0.37 11.23 -0.86
N VAL A 21 -0.31 10.59 -2.02
CA VAL A 21 -1.48 10.35 -2.90
C VAL A 21 -2.03 8.93 -2.81
N LYS A 22 -1.38 8.05 -2.05
CA LYS A 22 -1.81 6.65 -1.88
C LYS A 22 -3.25 6.58 -1.34
N GLY A 23 -4.06 5.67 -1.91
CA GLY A 23 -5.48 5.50 -1.64
C GLY A 23 -6.41 6.33 -2.54
N SER A 24 -5.92 7.42 -3.16
CA SER A 24 -6.74 8.30 -4.01
C SER A 24 -6.55 8.10 -5.51
N THR A 25 -5.60 7.28 -5.93
CA THR A 25 -5.19 7.15 -7.34
C THR A 25 -5.81 5.94 -8.04
N SER A 26 -6.25 4.95 -7.30
CA SER A 26 -6.72 3.66 -7.84
C SER A 26 -7.82 3.84 -8.91
N PRO A 27 -7.77 3.03 -9.97
CA PRO A 27 -6.90 1.87 -10.20
C PRO A 27 -5.46 2.21 -10.66
N ASN A 28 -5.09 3.50 -10.81
CA ASN A 28 -3.75 3.92 -11.21
C ASN A 28 -2.74 3.77 -10.06
N PRO A 29 -1.42 3.57 -10.39
CA PRO A 29 -0.39 3.49 -9.36
C PRO A 29 -0.19 4.85 -8.65
N PRO A 30 0.08 4.86 -7.34
CA PRO A 30 0.45 6.06 -6.59
C PRO A 30 1.93 6.40 -6.82
N VAL A 31 2.26 6.83 -8.05
CA VAL A 31 3.61 7.22 -8.44
C VAL A 31 3.96 8.56 -7.81
N GLY A 32 5.22 8.70 -7.44
CA GLY A 32 5.82 9.98 -7.11
C GLY A 32 7.00 10.29 -8.03
N ALA A 33 7.19 11.56 -8.35
CA ALA A 33 8.23 12.07 -9.21
C ALA A 33 8.87 13.33 -8.62
N VAL A 34 10.17 13.49 -8.86
CA VAL A 34 10.94 14.68 -8.52
C VAL A 34 11.75 15.10 -9.74
N ILE A 35 11.80 16.39 -10.00
CA ILE A 35 12.71 16.99 -10.99
C ILE A 35 13.84 17.70 -10.26
N LEU A 36 15.07 17.34 -10.62
CA LEU A 36 16.27 18.04 -10.23
C LEU A 36 16.70 18.94 -11.40
N ASP A 37 17.18 20.16 -11.11
CA ASP A 37 17.85 21.00 -12.11
C ASP A 37 19.24 20.43 -12.50
N ALA A 38 19.96 21.14 -13.37
CA ALA A 38 21.29 20.74 -13.82
C ALA A 38 22.33 20.75 -12.68
N GLU A 39 22.10 21.51 -11.62
CA GLU A 39 22.92 21.63 -10.42
C GLU A 39 22.58 20.57 -9.36
N GLY A 40 21.48 19.81 -9.53
CA GLY A 40 21.06 18.75 -8.61
C GLY A 40 20.09 19.21 -7.52
N ASN A 41 19.53 20.41 -7.59
CA ASN A 41 18.52 20.89 -6.64
C ASN A 41 17.12 20.40 -7.04
N ILE A 42 16.28 20.08 -6.06
CA ILE A 42 14.87 19.76 -6.31
C ILE A 42 14.13 21.03 -6.73
N VAL A 43 13.59 21.05 -7.96
CA VAL A 43 12.84 22.17 -8.55
C VAL A 43 11.38 21.82 -8.84
N GLY A 44 11.00 20.55 -8.74
CA GLY A 44 9.61 20.14 -8.88
C GLY A 44 9.34 18.78 -8.23
N THR A 45 8.16 18.63 -7.64
CA THR A 45 7.71 17.40 -6.97
C THR A 45 6.26 17.10 -7.36
N GLY A 46 5.96 15.86 -7.70
CA GLY A 46 4.63 15.45 -8.13
C GLY A 46 4.21 14.09 -7.62
N GLY A 47 2.92 13.96 -7.30
CA GLY A 47 2.24 12.68 -7.11
C GLY A 47 1.14 12.51 -8.14
N THR A 48 0.85 11.26 -8.53
CA THR A 48 -0.25 10.93 -9.45
C THR A 48 -1.56 11.54 -8.96
N ARG A 49 -2.30 12.22 -9.84
CA ARG A 49 -3.64 12.73 -9.51
C ARG A 49 -4.68 11.60 -9.58
N PRO A 50 -5.86 11.76 -8.97
CA PRO A 50 -6.95 10.80 -9.09
C PRO A 50 -7.19 10.37 -10.54
N ALA A 51 -7.74 9.17 -10.74
CA ALA A 51 -7.91 8.54 -12.06
C ALA A 51 -8.51 9.48 -13.10
N GLY A 52 -7.80 9.66 -14.23
CA GLY A 52 -8.12 10.62 -15.28
C GLY A 52 -7.38 11.95 -15.18
N GLY A 53 -6.67 12.21 -14.07
CA GLY A 53 -5.80 13.36 -13.90
C GLY A 53 -4.36 13.12 -14.36
N ALA A 54 -3.49 14.12 -14.16
CA ALA A 54 -2.10 14.09 -14.55
C ALA A 54 -1.29 13.05 -13.77
N HIS A 55 -0.31 12.43 -14.42
CA HIS A 55 0.66 11.56 -13.80
C HIS A 55 1.70 12.37 -12.99
N ALA A 56 2.43 11.71 -12.12
CA ALA A 56 3.38 12.34 -11.20
C ALA A 56 4.44 13.18 -11.93
N GLU A 57 4.97 12.66 -13.04
CA GLU A 57 5.98 13.31 -13.85
C GLU A 57 5.47 14.65 -14.42
N VAL A 58 4.24 14.66 -14.95
CA VAL A 58 3.62 15.87 -15.50
C VAL A 58 3.38 16.90 -14.41
N VAL A 59 2.99 16.47 -13.19
CA VAL A 59 2.81 17.36 -12.04
C VAL A 59 4.15 17.97 -11.63
N ALA A 60 5.21 17.15 -11.54
CA ALA A 60 6.55 17.59 -11.16
C ALA A 60 7.16 18.53 -12.22
N LEU A 61 6.99 18.24 -13.52
CA LEU A 61 7.44 19.09 -14.62
C LEU A 61 6.71 20.44 -14.64
N ALA A 62 5.41 20.46 -14.33
CA ALA A 62 4.65 21.71 -14.25
C ALA A 62 5.14 22.64 -13.13
N GLU A 63 5.62 22.07 -12.01
CA GLU A 63 6.23 22.83 -10.92
C GLU A 63 7.64 23.30 -11.29
N ALA A 64 8.45 22.44 -11.92
CA ALA A 64 9.83 22.73 -12.31
C ALA A 64 9.93 23.80 -13.42
N GLY A 65 8.96 23.84 -14.34
CA GLY A 65 9.00 24.75 -15.48
C GLY A 65 10.26 24.59 -16.31
N GLU A 66 10.87 25.71 -16.72
CA GLU A 66 12.09 25.73 -17.52
C GLU A 66 13.32 25.19 -16.80
N CYS A 67 13.31 25.11 -15.46
CA CYS A 67 14.42 24.54 -14.67
C CYS A 67 14.57 23.02 -14.86
N ALA A 68 13.62 22.35 -15.52
CA ALA A 68 13.73 20.93 -15.86
C ALA A 68 14.76 20.64 -16.97
N ALA A 69 15.06 21.64 -17.81
CA ALA A 69 15.94 21.47 -18.95
C ALA A 69 17.39 21.18 -18.52
N GLY A 70 17.97 20.10 -19.07
CA GLY A 70 19.31 19.61 -18.68
C GLY A 70 19.35 18.89 -17.33
N GLY A 71 18.24 18.82 -16.63
CA GLY A 71 18.12 18.25 -15.30
C GLY A 71 17.85 16.73 -15.29
N THR A 72 17.50 16.21 -14.10
CA THR A 72 17.22 14.79 -13.88
C THR A 72 15.81 14.58 -13.33
N ALA A 73 15.01 13.69 -13.95
CA ALA A 73 13.77 13.21 -13.37
C ALA A 73 14.01 11.92 -12.58
N VAL A 74 13.51 11.87 -11.34
CA VAL A 74 13.55 10.69 -10.46
C VAL A 74 12.13 10.26 -10.18
N VAL A 75 11.78 9.01 -10.57
CA VAL A 75 10.39 8.51 -10.55
C VAL A 75 10.33 7.16 -9.84
N THR A 76 9.27 6.91 -9.06
CA THR A 76 9.12 5.64 -8.34
C THR A 76 8.77 4.46 -9.25
N LEU A 77 8.23 4.71 -10.45
CA LEU A 77 7.87 3.71 -11.46
C LEU A 77 8.39 4.15 -12.83
N GLU A 78 8.69 3.21 -13.72
CA GLU A 78 9.10 3.52 -15.10
C GLU A 78 8.08 4.45 -15.77
N PRO A 79 8.53 5.58 -16.39
CA PRO A 79 7.63 6.50 -17.08
C PRO A 79 6.85 5.80 -18.21
N CYS A 80 5.55 5.99 -18.27
CA CYS A 80 4.70 5.35 -19.25
C CYS A 80 4.97 5.82 -20.66
N ASN A 81 4.75 4.92 -21.67
CA ASN A 81 4.93 5.20 -23.11
C ASN A 81 3.66 4.93 -23.92
N HIS A 82 2.49 4.94 -23.30
CA HIS A 82 1.22 4.76 -24.01
C HIS A 82 0.38 6.04 -23.95
N THR A 83 -0.40 6.28 -25.00
CA THR A 83 -1.39 7.34 -25.03
C THR A 83 -2.67 6.84 -24.36
N GLY A 84 -2.91 7.29 -23.13
CA GLY A 84 -4.14 7.04 -22.40
C GLY A 84 -5.07 8.27 -22.44
N ARG A 85 -5.62 8.65 -21.28
CA ARG A 85 -6.37 9.90 -21.10
C ARG A 85 -5.46 11.13 -21.09
N THR A 86 -4.20 10.94 -20.76
CA THR A 86 -3.10 11.91 -20.85
C THR A 86 -2.05 11.41 -21.82
N GLY A 87 -1.21 12.30 -22.38
CA GLY A 87 -0.07 11.89 -23.19
C GLY A 87 0.95 11.07 -22.42
N PRO A 88 1.85 10.34 -23.10
CA PRO A 88 2.90 9.53 -22.46
C PRO A 88 3.86 10.41 -21.64
N CYS A 89 4.19 9.99 -20.43
CA CYS A 89 5.14 10.72 -19.57
C CYS A 89 6.55 10.74 -20.17
N SER A 90 6.95 9.70 -20.89
CA SER A 90 8.24 9.65 -21.61
C SER A 90 8.37 10.78 -22.64
N HIS A 91 7.28 11.12 -23.34
CA HIS A 91 7.25 12.25 -24.28
C HIS A 91 7.35 13.58 -23.54
N ALA A 92 6.59 13.79 -22.47
CA ALA A 92 6.63 15.01 -21.68
C ALA A 92 8.02 15.30 -21.11
N LEU A 93 8.75 14.26 -20.67
CA LEU A 93 10.13 14.36 -20.18
C LEU A 93 11.12 14.78 -21.28
N VAL A 94 10.97 14.22 -22.50
CA VAL A 94 11.79 14.62 -23.66
C VAL A 94 11.49 16.06 -24.06
N GLU A 95 10.22 16.44 -24.16
CA GLU A 95 9.79 17.80 -24.52
C GLU A 95 10.27 18.85 -23.52
N ALA A 96 10.33 18.50 -22.23
CA ALA A 96 10.88 19.35 -21.17
C ALA A 96 12.42 19.46 -21.20
N GLY A 97 13.12 18.73 -22.08
CA GLY A 97 14.56 18.74 -22.21
C GLY A 97 15.32 18.12 -21.06
N VAL A 98 14.69 17.16 -20.34
CA VAL A 98 15.34 16.42 -19.24
C VAL A 98 16.51 15.61 -19.82
N ALA A 99 17.71 15.75 -19.21
CA ALA A 99 18.91 15.05 -19.67
C ALA A 99 19.01 13.61 -19.16
N ARG A 100 18.44 13.33 -17.98
CA ARG A 100 18.51 12.03 -17.32
C ARG A 100 17.22 11.63 -16.65
N VAL A 101 16.90 10.33 -16.69
CA VAL A 101 15.78 9.72 -15.95
C VAL A 101 16.29 8.59 -15.07
N VAL A 102 15.91 8.61 -13.79
CA VAL A 102 16.14 7.53 -12.84
C VAL A 102 14.81 7.00 -12.36
N PHE A 103 14.58 5.67 -12.45
CA PHE A 103 13.34 5.09 -11.94
C PHE A 103 13.59 3.89 -11.03
N VAL A 104 12.69 3.72 -10.00
CA VAL A 104 12.89 2.72 -8.96
C VAL A 104 12.43 1.34 -9.41
N PHE A 105 11.20 1.22 -9.91
CA PHE A 105 10.61 -0.05 -10.34
C PHE A 105 10.25 -0.03 -11.83
N ALA A 106 10.40 -1.19 -12.49
CA ALA A 106 9.87 -1.37 -13.85
C ALA A 106 8.33 -1.43 -13.83
N ASP A 107 7.67 -0.91 -14.87
CA ASP A 107 6.23 -1.10 -15.08
C ASP A 107 5.98 -2.52 -15.61
N PRO A 108 5.12 -3.34 -14.96
CA PRO A 108 4.82 -4.70 -15.38
C PRO A 108 3.86 -4.78 -16.58
N GLY A 109 3.24 -3.67 -16.97
CA GLY A 109 2.24 -3.61 -18.04
C GLY A 109 2.86 -3.61 -19.43
N GLU A 110 2.47 -4.56 -20.30
CA GLU A 110 2.94 -4.61 -21.69
C GLU A 110 2.62 -3.34 -22.49
N GLN A 111 1.50 -2.67 -22.15
CA GLN A 111 1.08 -1.45 -22.83
C GLN A 111 1.72 -0.17 -22.26
N ALA A 112 2.01 -0.16 -20.96
CA ALA A 112 2.55 1.01 -20.26
C ALA A 112 4.09 1.03 -20.26
N GLY A 113 4.73 -0.13 -20.31
CA GLY A 113 6.18 -0.29 -20.38
C GLY A 113 6.79 0.25 -21.68
N GLY A 114 8.12 0.29 -21.73
CA GLY A 114 8.89 0.75 -22.89
C GLY A 114 9.23 2.24 -22.87
N GLY A 115 8.87 2.96 -21.82
CA GLY A 115 9.25 4.36 -21.65
C GLY A 115 10.76 4.55 -21.56
N ALA A 116 11.44 3.63 -20.87
CA ALA A 116 12.90 3.64 -20.79
C ALA A 116 13.57 3.49 -22.18
N GLY A 117 13.00 2.67 -23.06
CA GLY A 117 13.46 2.54 -24.45
C GLY A 117 13.27 3.83 -25.22
N TYR A 118 12.06 4.36 -25.22
CA TYR A 118 11.73 5.62 -25.87
C TYR A 118 12.64 6.78 -25.44
N LEU A 119 12.88 6.93 -24.14
CA LEU A 119 13.77 7.97 -23.60
C LEU A 119 15.20 7.82 -24.12
N ARG A 120 15.76 6.60 -24.12
CA ARG A 120 17.12 6.34 -24.66
C ARG A 120 17.22 6.66 -26.15
N ASP A 121 16.21 6.29 -26.93
CA ASP A 121 16.15 6.55 -28.37
C ASP A 121 16.10 8.05 -28.69
N HIS A 122 15.66 8.87 -27.71
CA HIS A 122 15.63 10.34 -27.81
C HIS A 122 16.78 11.03 -27.07
N GLY A 123 17.85 10.28 -26.73
CA GLY A 123 19.09 10.86 -26.19
C GLY A 123 19.05 11.14 -24.68
N VAL A 124 18.03 10.67 -23.96
CA VAL A 124 17.96 10.82 -22.50
C VAL A 124 18.74 9.68 -21.83
N GLU A 125 19.61 10.00 -20.89
CA GLU A 125 20.28 8.99 -20.07
C GLU A 125 19.25 8.30 -19.13
N VAL A 126 19.18 6.97 -19.13
CA VAL A 126 18.21 6.23 -18.31
C VAL A 126 18.90 5.25 -17.40
N THR A 127 18.68 5.41 -16.10
CA THR A 127 19.11 4.50 -15.03
C THR A 127 17.90 3.87 -14.36
N GLY A 128 17.79 2.55 -14.41
CA GLY A 128 16.69 1.81 -13.77
C GLY A 128 16.39 0.51 -14.50
N PRO A 129 15.59 -0.39 -13.87
CA PRO A 129 15.04 -0.21 -12.53
C PRO A 129 16.15 -0.29 -11.46
N LEU A 130 16.03 0.51 -10.37
CA LEU A 130 16.96 0.48 -9.24
C LEU A 130 16.73 -0.75 -8.36
N ILE A 131 15.48 -1.22 -8.29
CA ILE A 131 15.06 -2.39 -7.53
C ILE A 131 14.55 -3.43 -8.53
N ALA A 132 15.31 -4.53 -8.65
CA ALA A 132 14.91 -5.70 -9.41
C ALA A 132 13.95 -6.59 -8.60
N GLU A 133 13.25 -7.50 -9.28
CA GLU A 133 12.25 -8.38 -8.63
C GLU A 133 12.83 -9.26 -7.52
N GLU A 134 14.07 -9.72 -7.68
CA GLU A 134 14.80 -10.58 -6.73
C GLU A 134 15.53 -9.83 -5.63
N THR A 135 15.45 -8.49 -5.61
CA THR A 135 16.12 -7.67 -4.59
C THR A 135 15.61 -8.03 -3.19
N ASP A 136 16.53 -8.26 -2.26
CA ASP A 136 16.17 -8.45 -0.85
C ASP A 136 15.79 -7.09 -0.24
N LEU A 137 14.52 -6.94 0.11
CA LEU A 137 13.96 -5.74 0.72
C LEU A 137 13.84 -5.86 2.24
N THR A 138 14.55 -6.81 2.88
CA THR A 138 14.55 -6.95 4.35
C THR A 138 15.05 -5.65 5.00
N GLY A 139 14.24 -5.10 5.92
CA GLY A 139 14.55 -3.83 6.59
C GLY A 139 14.36 -2.58 5.73
N VAL A 140 13.93 -2.73 4.47
CA VAL A 140 13.60 -1.60 3.60
C VAL A 140 12.12 -1.27 3.75
N PRO A 141 11.74 -0.03 4.12
CA PRO A 141 10.34 0.39 4.16
C PRO A 141 9.63 0.15 2.82
N GLU A 142 8.34 -0.08 2.88
CA GLU A 142 7.54 -0.33 1.68
C GLU A 142 7.41 0.97 0.85
N PHE A 143 7.72 0.90 -0.45
CA PHE A 143 7.51 2.00 -1.39
C PHE A 143 6.02 2.20 -1.70
N SER A 144 5.68 3.43 -2.09
CA SER A 144 4.31 3.84 -2.42
C SER A 144 3.63 2.95 -3.46
N VAL A 145 4.36 2.55 -4.50
CA VAL A 145 3.86 1.77 -5.65
C VAL A 145 3.82 0.26 -5.42
N GLU A 146 4.46 -0.28 -4.36
CA GLU A 146 4.60 -1.74 -4.19
C GLU A 146 3.25 -2.47 -4.04
N ALA A 147 2.26 -1.85 -3.39
CA ALA A 147 0.93 -2.45 -3.27
C ALA A 147 0.28 -2.64 -4.65
N TRP A 148 0.38 -1.61 -5.50
CA TRP A 148 -0.12 -1.65 -6.87
C TRP A 148 0.63 -2.69 -7.72
N LEU A 149 1.97 -2.70 -7.67
CA LEU A 149 2.79 -3.69 -8.37
C LEU A 149 2.43 -5.12 -7.98
N THR A 150 2.23 -5.37 -6.67
CA THR A 150 1.80 -6.66 -6.15
C THR A 150 0.43 -7.05 -6.71
N ALA A 151 -0.53 -6.13 -6.71
CA ALA A 151 -1.88 -6.38 -7.21
C ALA A 151 -1.90 -6.69 -8.71
N GLN A 152 -1.13 -5.93 -9.53
CA GLN A 152 -1.00 -6.20 -10.97
C GLN A 152 -0.43 -7.59 -11.25
N ARG A 153 0.61 -8.00 -10.51
CA ARG A 153 1.22 -9.34 -10.65
C ARG A 153 0.29 -10.48 -10.27
N LEU A 154 -0.56 -10.26 -9.26
CA LEU A 154 -1.44 -11.29 -8.72
C LEU A 154 -2.82 -11.31 -9.40
N GLY A 155 -3.19 -10.27 -10.17
CA GLY A 155 -4.52 -10.13 -10.77
C GLY A 155 -5.64 -10.02 -9.73
N ARG A 156 -5.34 -9.52 -8.52
CA ARG A 156 -6.25 -9.30 -7.42
C ARG A 156 -5.75 -8.19 -6.50
N PRO A 157 -6.61 -7.60 -5.63
CA PRO A 157 -6.15 -6.65 -4.64
C PRO A 157 -5.02 -7.24 -3.77
N ARG A 158 -4.02 -6.41 -3.45
CA ARG A 158 -3.06 -6.74 -2.40
C ARG A 158 -3.75 -6.72 -1.06
N VAL A 159 -3.51 -7.73 -0.25
CA VAL A 159 -4.15 -7.92 1.06
C VAL A 159 -3.16 -7.68 2.18
N THR A 160 -3.43 -6.66 2.99
CA THR A 160 -2.75 -6.43 4.27
C THR A 160 -3.68 -6.81 5.42
N ILE A 161 -3.26 -7.75 6.26
CA ILE A 161 -3.94 -7.99 7.55
C ILE A 161 -3.39 -7.00 8.58
N LYS A 162 -4.28 -6.38 9.35
CA LYS A 162 -3.91 -5.61 10.52
C LYS A 162 -4.52 -6.23 11.76
N TYR A 163 -3.70 -6.45 12.78
CA TYR A 163 -4.19 -6.77 14.12
C TYR A 163 -3.46 -5.98 15.21
N ALA A 164 -4.14 -5.79 16.32
CA ALA A 164 -3.55 -5.32 17.56
C ALA A 164 -3.65 -6.45 18.60
N GLY A 165 -2.59 -6.67 19.34
CA GLY A 165 -2.55 -7.75 20.31
C GLY A 165 -1.57 -7.50 21.45
N THR A 166 -1.74 -8.29 22.50
CA THR A 166 -0.78 -8.37 23.59
C THR A 166 0.47 -9.13 23.14
N LEU A 167 1.54 -9.06 23.92
CA LEU A 167 2.80 -9.75 23.63
C LEU A 167 2.62 -11.28 23.59
N ASP A 168 1.65 -11.83 24.32
CA ASP A 168 1.29 -13.25 24.33
C ASP A 168 0.18 -13.62 23.33
N GLY A 169 -0.16 -12.72 22.38
CA GLY A 169 -0.92 -13.02 21.16
C GLY A 169 -2.44 -12.90 21.26
N PHE A 170 -2.99 -12.20 22.24
CA PHE A 170 -4.44 -12.02 22.40
C PHE A 170 -4.92 -10.66 21.90
N ALA A 171 -6.09 -10.66 21.25
CA ALA A 171 -6.77 -9.47 20.73
C ALA A 171 -7.92 -8.98 21.63
N ALA A 172 -8.36 -9.80 22.59
CA ALA A 172 -9.37 -9.45 23.59
C ALA A 172 -9.23 -10.36 24.82
N ALA A 173 -9.74 -9.91 25.96
CA ALA A 173 -9.88 -10.73 27.16
C ALA A 173 -10.95 -11.82 26.97
N THR A 174 -11.05 -12.74 27.94
CA THR A 174 -12.02 -13.86 27.90
C THR A 174 -13.49 -13.40 27.94
N ASP A 175 -13.75 -12.23 28.51
CA ASP A 175 -15.09 -11.60 28.54
C ASP A 175 -15.43 -10.83 27.23
N GLY A 176 -14.50 -10.80 26.27
CA GLY A 176 -14.64 -10.10 24.98
C GLY A 176 -14.22 -8.63 25.03
N THR A 177 -13.83 -8.06 26.16
CA THR A 177 -13.32 -6.68 26.22
C THR A 177 -11.98 -6.58 25.49
N SER A 178 -11.85 -5.58 24.58
CA SER A 178 -10.66 -5.38 23.74
C SER A 178 -10.09 -3.96 23.79
N GLN A 179 -10.77 -3.03 24.45
CA GLN A 179 -10.40 -1.61 24.48
C GLN A 179 -9.76 -1.24 25.82
N TRP A 180 -8.53 -0.69 25.90
CA TRP A 180 -7.62 -0.45 24.76
C TRP A 180 -6.37 -1.29 24.96
N ILE A 181 -6.08 -2.18 24.01
CA ILE A 181 -4.85 -3.00 24.07
C ILE A 181 -3.65 -2.12 23.74
N THR A 182 -3.74 -1.31 22.68
CA THR A 182 -2.66 -0.43 22.21
C THR A 182 -2.93 1.04 22.53
N GLY A 183 -1.85 1.80 22.67
CA GLY A 183 -1.88 3.21 23.02
C GLY A 183 -2.29 4.14 21.87
N GLU A 184 -2.35 5.43 22.17
CA GLU A 184 -2.82 6.48 21.26
C GLU A 184 -1.98 6.60 19.99
N LYS A 185 -0.62 6.51 20.10
CA LYS A 185 0.28 6.58 18.93
C LYS A 185 0.06 5.43 17.95
N ALA A 186 -0.23 4.22 18.44
CA ALA A 186 -0.58 3.09 17.60
C ALA A 186 -1.91 3.32 16.88
N ARG A 187 -2.93 3.82 17.58
CA ARG A 187 -4.24 4.16 16.97
C ARG A 187 -4.13 5.28 15.93
N ALA A 188 -3.29 6.30 16.17
CA ALA A 188 -3.02 7.35 15.18
C ALA A 188 -2.37 6.78 13.91
N ARG A 189 -1.43 5.83 14.05
CA ARG A 189 -0.83 5.12 12.91
C ARG A 189 -1.86 4.29 12.15
N VAL A 190 -2.81 3.64 12.81
CA VAL A 190 -3.91 2.91 12.16
C VAL A 190 -4.76 3.85 11.30
N HIS A 191 -5.07 5.06 11.78
CA HIS A 191 -5.80 6.04 10.98
C HIS A 191 -5.03 6.50 9.75
N LEU A 192 -3.72 6.71 9.85
CA LEU A 192 -2.86 6.98 8.69
C LEU A 192 -2.86 5.80 7.70
N ASP A 193 -2.81 4.57 8.21
CA ASP A 193 -2.87 3.36 7.37
C ASP A 193 -4.18 3.28 6.59
N ARG A 194 -5.31 3.55 7.26
CA ARG A 194 -6.64 3.61 6.64
C ARG A 194 -6.74 4.66 5.53
N SER A 195 -6.15 5.85 5.73
CA SER A 195 -6.18 6.92 4.72
C SER A 195 -5.39 6.61 3.45
N ARG A 196 -4.59 5.55 3.47
CA ARG A 196 -3.72 5.11 2.37
C ARG A 196 -4.22 3.83 1.68
N ARG A 197 -5.44 3.36 2.00
CA ARG A 197 -6.03 2.13 1.45
C ARG A 197 -7.23 2.44 0.57
N ASP A 198 -7.46 1.60 -0.42
CA ASP A 198 -8.66 1.69 -1.25
C ASP A 198 -9.88 1.15 -0.51
N ALA A 199 -9.71 0.07 0.26
CA ALA A 199 -10.79 -0.53 1.02
C ALA A 199 -10.33 -1.04 2.39
N ILE A 200 -11.27 -1.01 3.36
CA ILE A 200 -11.14 -1.65 4.68
C ILE A 200 -12.21 -2.73 4.81
N LEU A 201 -11.80 -3.92 5.21
CA LEU A 201 -12.68 -5.07 5.40
C LEU A 201 -12.80 -5.44 6.88
N ILE A 202 -14.03 -5.65 7.33
CA ILE A 202 -14.35 -6.31 8.61
C ILE A 202 -15.32 -7.46 8.38
N GLY A 203 -15.34 -8.41 9.31
CA GLY A 203 -16.38 -9.43 9.36
C GLY A 203 -17.64 -8.96 10.09
N THR A 204 -18.78 -9.59 9.80
CA THR A 204 -20.05 -9.30 10.51
C THR A 204 -19.93 -9.51 12.03
N GLY A 205 -19.07 -10.42 12.50
CA GLY A 205 -18.80 -10.58 13.94
C GLY A 205 -18.21 -9.34 14.58
N THR A 206 -17.23 -8.70 13.93
CA THR A 206 -16.63 -7.43 14.38
C THR A 206 -17.63 -6.29 14.32
N LEU A 207 -18.50 -6.27 13.28
CA LEU A 207 -19.57 -5.28 13.18
C LEU A 207 -20.52 -5.35 14.39
N VAL A 208 -20.95 -6.56 14.75
CA VAL A 208 -21.88 -6.77 15.87
C VAL A 208 -21.24 -6.47 17.22
N ALA A 209 -19.97 -6.85 17.41
CA ALA A 209 -19.27 -6.66 18.67
C ALA A 209 -18.91 -5.18 18.94
N ASP A 210 -18.42 -4.47 17.91
CA ASP A 210 -17.75 -3.17 18.11
C ASP A 210 -18.48 -2.00 17.47
N ASN A 211 -19.43 -2.25 16.55
CA ASN A 211 -20.11 -1.24 15.72
C ASN A 211 -19.16 -0.11 15.23
N PRO A 212 -18.03 -0.48 14.56
CA PRO A 212 -16.97 0.46 14.27
C PRO A 212 -17.32 1.40 13.11
N ARG A 213 -16.81 2.63 13.16
CA ARG A 213 -16.97 3.61 12.06
C ARG A 213 -16.00 3.38 10.90
N LEU A 214 -14.86 2.75 11.13
CA LEU A 214 -13.77 2.50 10.16
C LEU A 214 -13.28 3.75 9.40
N THR A 215 -13.48 4.93 9.94
CA THR A 215 -13.03 6.17 9.32
C THR A 215 -11.52 6.34 9.43
N ALA A 216 -10.91 6.96 8.41
CA ALA A 216 -9.56 7.51 8.49
C ALA A 216 -9.64 8.93 9.08
N ARG A 217 -8.75 9.24 10.06
CA ARG A 217 -8.74 10.51 10.76
C ARG A 217 -7.34 11.08 10.85
N ARG A 218 -7.27 12.42 10.86
CA ARG A 218 -6.05 13.16 11.17
C ARG A 218 -5.78 13.16 12.68
N PRO A 219 -4.58 13.57 13.14
CA PRO A 219 -4.25 13.65 14.57
C PRO A 219 -5.16 14.59 15.38
N ASP A 220 -5.75 15.59 14.76
CA ASP A 220 -6.71 16.51 15.35
C ASP A 220 -8.13 15.94 15.49
N GLY A 221 -8.33 14.67 15.04
CA GLY A 221 -9.62 13.98 15.06
C GLY A 221 -10.53 14.26 13.86
N SER A 222 -10.20 15.23 12.99
CA SER A 222 -10.94 15.50 11.75
C SER A 222 -10.81 14.32 10.76
N LEU A 223 -11.74 14.20 9.83
CA LEU A 223 -11.66 13.17 8.79
C LEU A 223 -10.51 13.48 7.83
N SER A 224 -9.77 12.44 7.41
CA SER A 224 -8.83 12.54 6.30
C SER A 224 -9.57 12.81 5.00
N ASP A 225 -8.93 13.47 4.04
CA ASP A 225 -9.55 13.80 2.74
C ASP A 225 -9.94 12.52 1.98
N HIS A 226 -9.07 11.53 1.98
CA HIS A 226 -9.40 10.21 1.47
C HIS A 226 -10.01 9.33 2.57
N GLN A 227 -11.15 8.70 2.25
CA GLN A 227 -11.81 7.70 3.07
C GLN A 227 -11.89 6.39 2.28
N PRO A 228 -11.34 5.29 2.79
CA PRO A 228 -11.41 4.01 2.10
C PRO A 228 -12.84 3.48 1.99
N LEU A 229 -13.10 2.68 0.96
CA LEU A 229 -14.35 1.91 0.86
C LEU A 229 -14.49 0.99 2.07
N ARG A 230 -15.55 1.14 2.83
CA ARG A 230 -15.85 0.27 3.98
C ARG A 230 -16.59 -0.95 3.50
N VAL A 231 -16.07 -2.14 3.83
CA VAL A 231 -16.61 -3.42 3.37
C VAL A 231 -16.90 -4.32 4.56
N VAL A 232 -18.11 -4.83 4.63
CA VAL A 232 -18.54 -5.83 5.62
C VAL A 232 -18.71 -7.18 4.93
N VAL A 233 -17.97 -8.18 5.39
CA VAL A 233 -17.97 -9.53 4.81
C VAL A 233 -18.68 -10.51 5.74
N GLY A 234 -19.61 -11.29 5.20
CA GLY A 234 -20.36 -12.33 5.91
C GLY A 234 -21.85 -12.27 5.71
N GLN A 235 -22.55 -13.33 6.13
CA GLN A 235 -23.96 -13.57 5.81
C GLN A 235 -24.94 -12.68 6.59
N THR A 236 -24.55 -12.20 7.78
CA THR A 236 -25.42 -11.39 8.62
C THR A 236 -25.64 -10.01 7.99
N PRO A 237 -26.87 -9.55 7.78
CA PRO A 237 -27.14 -8.23 7.23
C PRO A 237 -26.53 -7.10 8.07
N VAL A 238 -26.10 -6.03 7.40
CA VAL A 238 -25.62 -4.81 8.06
C VAL A 238 -26.82 -3.97 8.51
N PRO A 239 -26.99 -3.71 9.82
CA PRO A 239 -28.08 -2.88 10.33
C PRO A 239 -28.13 -1.51 9.66
N GLU A 240 -29.35 -0.93 9.55
CA GLU A 240 -29.52 0.39 8.93
C GLU A 240 -28.83 1.51 9.70
N ASP A 241 -28.77 1.40 11.02
CA ASP A 241 -28.14 2.33 11.95
C ASP A 241 -26.67 2.03 12.26
N ALA A 242 -26.07 1.03 11.60
CA ALA A 242 -24.69 0.65 11.84
C ALA A 242 -23.73 1.81 11.55
N ALA A 243 -22.81 2.11 12.48
CA ALA A 243 -21.86 3.22 12.40
C ALA A 243 -20.89 3.12 11.20
N VAL A 244 -20.72 1.93 10.62
CA VAL A 244 -19.89 1.69 9.45
C VAL A 244 -20.47 2.29 8.16
N ARG A 245 -21.76 2.60 8.12
CA ARG A 245 -22.42 3.09 6.90
C ARG A 245 -21.95 4.49 6.47
N PRO A 246 -21.93 4.76 5.14
CA PRO A 246 -22.20 3.83 4.04
C PRO A 246 -21.12 2.77 3.91
N ALA A 247 -21.51 1.51 3.64
CA ALA A 247 -20.60 0.38 3.49
C ALA A 247 -21.10 -0.59 2.41
N LEU A 248 -20.18 -1.22 1.70
CA LEU A 248 -20.47 -2.35 0.83
C LEU A 248 -20.65 -3.61 1.70
N HIS A 249 -21.79 -4.29 1.59
CA HIS A 249 -22.00 -5.57 2.23
C HIS A 249 -21.81 -6.70 1.20
N LEU A 250 -20.86 -7.59 1.46
CA LEU A 250 -20.62 -8.79 0.67
C LEU A 250 -21.05 -10.02 1.49
N ALA A 251 -22.25 -10.52 1.18
CA ALA A 251 -22.84 -11.69 1.85
C ALA A 251 -22.14 -12.98 1.38
N GLU A 252 -20.81 -13.05 1.54
CA GLU A 252 -19.93 -14.10 1.05
C GLU A 252 -19.06 -14.64 2.19
N ARG A 253 -18.61 -15.89 2.08
CA ARG A 253 -17.68 -16.56 2.99
C ARG A 253 -16.35 -16.90 2.32
N ASP A 254 -16.35 -17.03 0.99
CA ASP A 254 -15.14 -17.25 0.22
C ASP A 254 -14.44 -15.91 -0.02
N VAL A 255 -13.29 -15.74 0.63
CA VAL A 255 -12.51 -14.50 0.53
C VAL A 255 -11.95 -14.29 -0.87
N THR A 256 -11.81 -15.34 -1.70
CA THR A 256 -11.34 -15.19 -3.08
C THR A 256 -12.41 -14.53 -3.95
N VAL A 257 -13.67 -14.87 -3.75
CA VAL A 257 -14.82 -14.21 -4.40
C VAL A 257 -14.92 -12.75 -3.94
N VAL A 258 -14.73 -12.50 -2.63
CA VAL A 258 -14.67 -11.12 -2.10
C VAL A 258 -13.60 -10.30 -2.80
N LEU A 259 -12.39 -10.84 -2.97
CA LEU A 259 -11.29 -10.14 -3.65
C LEU A 259 -11.56 -9.92 -5.14
N GLN A 260 -12.18 -10.87 -5.84
CA GLN A 260 -12.58 -10.71 -7.25
C GLN A 260 -13.60 -9.58 -7.42
N GLU A 261 -14.60 -9.51 -6.55
CA GLU A 261 -15.59 -8.42 -6.57
C GLU A 261 -14.94 -7.05 -6.31
N LEU A 262 -14.01 -6.95 -5.38
CA LEU A 262 -13.28 -5.72 -5.11
C LEU A 262 -12.37 -5.33 -6.28
N TRP A 263 -11.69 -6.30 -6.89
CA TRP A 263 -10.85 -6.08 -8.07
C TRP A 263 -11.66 -5.54 -9.26
N SER A 264 -12.83 -6.09 -9.52
CA SER A 264 -13.74 -5.62 -10.58
C SER A 264 -14.20 -4.17 -10.38
N ARG A 265 -14.15 -3.66 -9.15
CA ARG A 265 -14.44 -2.28 -8.77
C ARG A 265 -13.23 -1.34 -8.81
N GLY A 266 -12.06 -1.84 -9.23
CA GLY A 266 -10.81 -1.07 -9.29
C GLY A 266 -10.10 -0.92 -7.94
N VAL A 267 -10.48 -1.70 -6.91
CA VAL A 267 -9.78 -1.75 -5.63
C VAL A 267 -8.47 -2.51 -5.81
N VAL A 268 -7.38 -1.91 -5.40
CA VAL A 268 -6.00 -2.42 -5.58
C VAL A 268 -5.35 -2.79 -4.25
N ASP A 269 -5.62 -2.04 -3.19
CA ASP A 269 -4.98 -2.22 -1.86
C ASP A 269 -6.03 -2.31 -0.76
N VAL A 270 -6.09 -3.47 -0.10
CA VAL A 270 -7.10 -3.83 0.91
C VAL A 270 -6.46 -3.98 2.28
N LEU A 271 -7.06 -3.33 3.29
CA LEU A 271 -6.75 -3.52 4.70
C LEU A 271 -7.83 -4.38 5.38
N VAL A 272 -7.46 -5.56 5.85
CA VAL A 272 -8.34 -6.42 6.65
C VAL A 272 -8.14 -6.10 8.12
N GLU A 273 -9.09 -5.39 8.72
CA GLU A 273 -9.16 -5.11 10.16
C GLU A 273 -10.19 -6.01 10.85
N GLY A 274 -10.38 -7.20 10.32
CA GLY A 274 -11.34 -8.16 10.83
C GLY A 274 -10.93 -8.76 12.18
N GLY A 275 -11.92 -9.34 12.85
CA GLY A 275 -11.67 -10.18 14.02
C GLY A 275 -10.94 -11.48 13.62
N PRO A 276 -10.57 -12.31 14.64
CA PRO A 276 -9.72 -13.50 14.45
C PRO A 276 -10.21 -14.47 13.37
N ARG A 277 -11.55 -14.59 13.19
CA ARG A 277 -12.15 -15.47 12.17
C ARG A 277 -11.92 -15.03 10.74
N LEU A 278 -12.08 -13.72 10.46
CA LEU A 278 -11.85 -13.20 9.12
C LEU A 278 -10.36 -13.24 8.78
N THR A 279 -9.50 -12.85 9.72
CA THR A 279 -8.04 -12.99 9.62
C THR A 279 -7.64 -14.42 9.27
N ALA A 280 -8.18 -15.41 10.00
CA ALA A 280 -7.94 -16.83 9.75
C ALA A 280 -8.44 -17.28 8.36
N ALA A 281 -9.57 -16.74 7.88
CA ALA A 281 -10.08 -17.06 6.54
C ALA A 281 -9.12 -16.61 5.43
N PHE A 282 -8.58 -15.38 5.52
CA PHE A 282 -7.59 -14.87 4.56
C PHE A 282 -6.26 -15.64 4.62
N LEU A 283 -5.80 -15.99 5.81
CA LEU A 283 -4.59 -16.80 5.98
C LEU A 283 -4.76 -18.21 5.41
N ALA A 284 -5.87 -18.89 5.71
CA ALA A 284 -6.17 -20.23 5.21
C ALA A 284 -6.31 -20.27 3.67
N ALA A 285 -6.84 -19.20 3.07
CA ALA A 285 -6.92 -19.06 1.61
C ALA A 285 -5.57 -18.73 0.95
N GLY A 286 -4.50 -18.46 1.72
CA GLY A 286 -3.17 -18.15 1.19
C GLY A 286 -3.08 -16.81 0.44
N VAL A 287 -4.03 -15.89 0.65
CA VAL A 287 -4.14 -14.62 -0.08
C VAL A 287 -3.58 -13.42 0.67
N VAL A 288 -2.93 -13.64 1.80
CA VAL A 288 -2.30 -12.57 2.61
C VAL A 288 -0.94 -12.22 2.05
N ASP A 289 -0.74 -10.94 1.73
CA ASP A 289 0.50 -10.42 1.14
C ASP A 289 1.34 -9.64 2.16
N SER A 290 0.69 -9.01 3.15
CA SER A 290 1.35 -8.23 4.19
C SER A 290 0.62 -8.33 5.52
N VAL A 291 1.38 -8.14 6.61
CA VAL A 291 0.85 -8.15 7.98
C VAL A 291 1.38 -6.93 8.73
N HIS A 292 0.46 -6.11 9.24
CA HIS A 292 0.71 -4.99 10.13
C HIS A 292 0.34 -5.39 11.56
N SER A 293 1.33 -5.71 12.37
CA SER A 293 1.16 -6.10 13.77
C SER A 293 1.40 -4.92 14.69
N TYR A 294 0.45 -4.63 15.56
CA TYR A 294 0.57 -3.65 16.64
C TYR A 294 0.63 -4.40 17.97
N ILE A 295 1.78 -4.48 18.58
CA ILE A 295 2.03 -5.30 19.76
C ILE A 295 2.17 -4.40 20.98
N ALA A 296 1.25 -4.57 21.94
CA ALA A 296 1.36 -3.95 23.24
C ALA A 296 2.25 -4.81 24.16
N PRO A 297 3.14 -4.20 24.98
CA PRO A 297 3.95 -4.92 25.96
C PRO A 297 3.09 -5.30 27.20
N ALA A 298 2.06 -6.10 26.98
CA ALA A 298 1.11 -6.57 27.98
C ALA A 298 0.90 -8.07 27.84
N LEU A 299 0.50 -8.73 28.91
CA LEU A 299 0.20 -10.15 28.98
C LEU A 299 -1.23 -10.34 29.49
N LEU A 300 -2.03 -11.15 28.81
CA LEU A 300 -3.38 -11.55 29.23
C LEU A 300 -3.40 -12.97 29.84
N GLY A 301 -2.50 -13.84 29.42
CA GLY A 301 -2.45 -15.24 29.83
C GLY A 301 -3.55 -16.11 29.21
N ALA A 302 -4.74 -15.55 28.95
CA ALA A 302 -5.86 -16.20 28.26
C ALA A 302 -6.75 -15.13 27.64
N GLY A 303 -7.42 -15.47 26.51
CA GLY A 303 -8.28 -14.53 25.83
C GLY A 303 -8.66 -14.98 24.41
N VAL A 304 -9.19 -14.05 23.63
CA VAL A 304 -9.45 -14.24 22.21
C VAL A 304 -8.14 -14.06 21.46
N PRO A 305 -7.62 -15.06 20.72
CA PRO A 305 -6.36 -14.93 20.00
C PRO A 305 -6.47 -13.92 18.86
N THR A 306 -5.35 -13.33 18.43
CA THR A 306 -5.29 -12.44 17.27
C THR A 306 -5.69 -13.15 15.96
N VAL A 307 -5.49 -14.46 15.90
CA VAL A 307 -5.87 -15.32 14.77
C VAL A 307 -6.52 -16.58 15.32
N GLU A 308 -7.75 -16.88 14.90
CA GLU A 308 -8.44 -18.12 15.28
C GLU A 308 -7.88 -19.30 14.49
N GLN A 309 -7.73 -20.46 15.14
CA GLN A 309 -7.32 -21.66 14.43
C GLN A 309 -8.39 -22.09 13.42
N ARG A 310 -7.97 -22.42 12.20
CA ARG A 310 -8.86 -22.84 11.12
C ARG A 310 -8.21 -23.93 10.27
N SER A 311 -9.05 -24.80 9.69
CA SER A 311 -8.60 -25.77 8.68
C SER A 311 -7.96 -25.05 7.50
N GLY A 312 -6.86 -25.61 6.96
CA GLY A 312 -6.07 -25.00 5.89
C GLY A 312 -4.92 -24.11 6.36
N MET A 313 -4.82 -23.86 7.68
CA MET A 313 -3.65 -23.21 8.27
C MET A 313 -2.54 -24.20 8.59
N ALA A 314 -1.32 -23.70 8.77
CA ALA A 314 -0.17 -24.51 9.15
C ALA A 314 -0.45 -25.36 10.41
N SER A 315 -0.25 -26.67 10.30
CA SER A 315 -0.41 -27.61 11.40
C SER A 315 0.94 -28.11 11.93
N THR A 316 2.00 -27.88 11.20
CA THR A 316 3.38 -28.25 11.56
C THR A 316 4.32 -27.07 11.35
N MET A 317 5.51 -27.12 11.96
CA MET A 317 6.54 -26.09 11.74
C MET A 317 7.07 -26.09 10.31
N ALA A 318 6.90 -27.15 9.54
CA ALA A 318 7.26 -27.20 8.12
C ALA A 318 6.32 -26.35 7.26
N ASP A 319 5.05 -26.22 7.67
CA ASP A 319 4.01 -25.50 6.91
C ASP A 319 3.94 -24.02 7.26
N ILE A 320 4.79 -23.54 8.19
CA ILE A 320 4.72 -22.17 8.70
C ILE A 320 4.91 -21.14 7.57
N THR A 321 4.00 -20.19 7.45
CA THR A 321 4.14 -19.05 6.54
C THR A 321 5.20 -18.09 7.06
N ARG A 322 6.32 -17.98 6.35
CA ARG A 322 7.39 -17.04 6.69
C ARG A 322 7.18 -15.72 5.94
N LEU A 323 7.38 -14.63 6.66
CA LEU A 323 7.31 -13.27 6.15
C LEU A 323 8.69 -12.62 6.18
N VAL A 324 8.90 -11.64 5.33
CA VAL A 324 10.07 -10.76 5.31
C VAL A 324 9.77 -9.54 6.17
N LEU A 325 10.60 -9.26 7.15
CA LEU A 325 10.50 -8.05 7.96
C LEU A 325 10.86 -6.82 7.11
N ARG A 326 9.95 -5.87 7.01
CA ARG A 326 10.13 -4.62 6.27
C ARG A 326 10.42 -3.43 7.20
N GLU A 327 9.69 -3.33 8.29
CA GLU A 327 9.82 -2.22 9.23
C GLU A 327 9.48 -2.68 10.65
N THR A 328 10.22 -2.13 11.63
CA THR A 328 9.84 -2.11 13.05
C THR A 328 9.88 -0.68 13.53
N ARG A 329 8.86 -0.24 14.26
CA ARG A 329 8.78 1.14 14.77
C ARG A 329 8.17 1.17 16.17
N PRO A 330 8.81 1.82 17.15
CA PRO A 330 8.19 2.14 18.44
C PRO A 330 7.05 3.15 18.22
N LEU A 331 5.90 2.90 18.84
CA LEU A 331 4.71 3.77 18.83
C LEU A 331 4.28 4.06 20.27
N GLY A 332 5.05 4.87 20.98
CA GLY A 332 4.92 5.04 22.43
C GLY A 332 5.48 3.83 23.16
N SER A 333 4.61 3.14 23.91
CA SER A 333 4.95 1.86 24.55
C SER A 333 4.84 0.66 23.60
N ASP A 334 4.08 0.80 22.51
CA ASP A 334 3.78 -0.31 21.60
C ASP A 334 4.84 -0.45 20.51
N ILE A 335 4.84 -1.60 19.83
CA ILE A 335 5.71 -1.86 18.68
C ILE A 335 4.82 -2.11 17.45
N PHE A 336 5.09 -1.40 16.36
CA PHE A 336 4.58 -1.69 15.04
C PHE A 336 5.58 -2.56 14.28
N ILE A 337 5.07 -3.60 13.64
CA ILE A 337 5.84 -4.49 12.77
C ILE A 337 5.12 -4.58 11.43
N ASN A 338 5.80 -4.20 10.34
CA ASN A 338 5.37 -4.49 8.98
C ASN A 338 6.17 -5.66 8.42
N SER A 339 5.47 -6.70 7.98
CA SER A 339 6.06 -7.88 7.35
C SER A 339 5.32 -8.22 6.07
N THR A 340 6.04 -8.59 5.00
CA THR A 340 5.48 -8.93 3.71
C THR A 340 5.80 -10.37 3.31
N ARG A 341 4.92 -10.98 2.54
CA ARG A 341 5.21 -12.28 1.91
C ARG A 341 6.19 -12.07 0.76
N ARG A 342 7.17 -12.96 0.61
CA ARG A 342 7.92 -13.03 -0.65
C ARG A 342 6.97 -13.49 -1.73
N LEU A 343 6.84 -12.71 -2.80
CA LEU A 343 6.13 -13.16 -3.98
C LEU A 343 6.92 -14.33 -4.59
N PRO A 344 6.25 -15.40 -5.06
CA PRO A 344 6.93 -16.42 -5.83
C PRO A 344 7.54 -15.76 -7.07
N ASN A 345 8.76 -16.16 -7.43
CA ASN A 345 9.34 -15.77 -8.71
C ASN A 345 8.34 -16.16 -9.82
N ARG A 346 8.18 -15.28 -10.81
CA ARG A 346 7.43 -15.67 -12.01
C ARG A 346 8.02 -16.99 -12.50
N ALA A 347 7.18 -18.03 -12.59
CA ALA A 347 7.59 -19.24 -13.28
C ALA A 347 7.95 -18.83 -14.71
N THR A 348 9.24 -18.97 -15.05
CA THR A 348 9.75 -18.79 -16.41
C THR A 348 9.07 -19.74 -17.38
#